data_c04db0dc06767c18697a5957314ce649
#
_entry.id   c04db0dc06767c18697a5957314ce649
#
_cell.length_a   1.000
_cell.length_b   1.000
_cell.length_c   1.000
_cell.angle_alpha   90.00
_cell.angle_beta   90.00
_cell.angle_gamma   90.00
#
_symmetry.space_group_name_H-M   'P 1'
#
loop_
_entity.id
_entity.type
_entity.pdbx_description
1 polymer ?
#
loop_
_entity_poly.entity_id
_entity_poly.type
_entity_poly.pdbx_seq_one_letter_code
_entity_poly.pdbx_strand_id
1 'polypeptide(L)'
;MSHAYPPDRNKSIAWAKHVLITRNRWVILDTETTGIGPRDEVIQIAVIDLKGTVRLDSYIQPIRRKKIPLAATAVHGITINMLQGASSYLELFPRLEKSVADRTIIAYNAEFDKQLLDQTARINQAQQLEASWACAMLQYARFVGEWLAFKQDYQWQKLPFAGHNALADCQAILDLIQKMAKTPMWRPK
;
A
#
# COMPACT_ATOMS: atom_id res chain seq x y z
N MET A 1 1.19 -1.10 -30.02
CA MET A 1 1.67 -1.19 -28.62
C MET A 1 2.53 0.03 -28.37
N SER A 2 2.06 0.97 -27.54
CA SER A 2 2.85 2.14 -27.18
C SER A 2 3.96 1.66 -26.23
N HIS A 3 5.20 1.69 -26.68
CA HIS A 3 6.33 1.38 -25.82
C HIS A 3 6.50 2.52 -24.80
N ALA A 4 6.75 2.15 -23.53
CA ALA A 4 7.13 3.10 -22.49
C ALA A 4 8.21 4.04 -23.03
N TYR A 5 8.06 5.35 -22.79
CA TYR A 5 9.14 6.28 -23.05
C TYR A 5 10.36 5.86 -22.21
N PRO A 6 11.47 5.40 -22.82
CA PRO A 6 12.54 4.74 -22.11
C PRO A 6 13.12 5.54 -20.92
N PRO A 7 13.27 6.88 -20.99
CA PRO A 7 13.73 7.68 -19.87
C PRO A 7 12.82 7.62 -18.64
N ASP A 8 11.51 7.56 -18.80
CA ASP A 8 10.58 7.51 -17.66
C ASP A 8 10.59 6.12 -17.00
N ARG A 9 10.68 5.05 -17.81
CA ARG A 9 10.93 3.70 -17.30
C ARG A 9 12.22 3.63 -16.49
N ASN A 10 13.29 4.26 -16.98
CA ASN A 10 14.57 4.32 -16.24
C ASN A 10 14.45 5.04 -14.89
N LYS A 11 13.63 6.09 -14.78
CA LYS A 11 13.35 6.76 -13.50
C LYS A 11 12.73 5.80 -12.49
N SER A 12 11.76 4.98 -12.91
CA SER A 12 11.14 3.98 -12.03
C SER A 12 12.11 2.87 -11.63
N ILE A 13 12.99 2.43 -12.53
CA ILE A 13 14.05 1.47 -12.23
C ILE A 13 15.05 2.07 -11.22
N ALA A 14 15.44 3.34 -11.41
CA ALA A 14 16.34 4.04 -10.51
C ALA A 14 15.72 4.20 -9.12
N TRP A 15 14.43 4.57 -9.04
CA TRP A 15 13.68 4.64 -7.79
C TRP A 15 13.68 3.29 -7.06
N ALA A 16 13.34 2.20 -7.75
CA ALA A 16 13.32 0.86 -7.15
C ALA A 16 14.69 0.43 -6.62
N LYS A 17 15.77 0.70 -7.37
CA LYS A 17 17.16 0.46 -6.91
C LYS A 17 17.50 1.29 -5.69
N HIS A 18 17.14 2.58 -5.68
CA HIS A 18 17.38 3.48 -4.54
C HIS A 18 16.66 2.96 -3.28
N VAL A 19 15.39 2.57 -3.38
CA VAL A 19 14.61 1.98 -2.28
C VAL A 19 15.33 0.76 -1.69
N LEU A 20 15.79 -0.17 -2.52
CA LEU A 20 16.47 -1.38 -2.04
C LEU A 20 17.87 -1.10 -1.45
N ILE A 21 18.60 -0.11 -1.97
CA ILE A 21 19.90 0.30 -1.43
C ILE A 21 19.73 1.00 -0.07
N THR A 22 18.72 1.86 0.05
CA THR A 22 18.43 2.62 1.27
C THR A 22 17.34 1.96 2.13
N ARG A 23 17.24 0.64 2.09
CA ARG A 23 16.13 -0.17 2.64
C ARG A 23 15.73 0.16 4.07
N ASN A 24 16.64 0.62 4.92
CA ASN A 24 16.35 0.96 6.31
C ASN A 24 15.50 2.25 6.46
N ARG A 25 15.36 3.04 5.38
CA ARG A 25 14.57 4.27 5.34
C ARG A 25 13.12 4.04 4.90
N TRP A 26 12.73 2.80 4.61
CA TRP A 26 11.46 2.48 4.01
C TRP A 26 10.75 1.35 4.74
N VAL A 27 9.45 1.39 4.72
CA VAL A 27 8.55 0.27 5.04
C VAL A 27 7.49 0.17 3.97
N ILE A 28 6.90 -1.00 3.83
CA ILE A 28 5.74 -1.23 2.97
C ILE A 28 4.55 -1.42 3.88
N LEU A 29 3.44 -0.74 3.55
CA LEU A 29 2.17 -0.82 4.27
C LEU A 29 1.06 -1.08 3.27
N ASP A 30 0.10 -1.89 3.68
CA ASP A 30 -1.14 -2.15 2.97
C ASP A 30 -2.30 -2.28 3.96
N THR A 31 -3.53 -2.00 3.49
CA THR A 31 -4.74 -2.03 4.33
C THR A 31 -5.91 -2.69 3.63
N GLU A 32 -6.70 -3.48 4.40
CA GLU A 32 -8.04 -3.90 4.00
C GLU A 32 -9.09 -3.07 4.75
N THR A 33 -10.22 -2.83 4.10
CA THR A 33 -11.20 -1.86 4.58
C THR A 33 -12.63 -2.39 4.52
N THR A 34 -13.53 -1.78 5.27
CA THR A 34 -14.97 -2.08 5.17
C THR A 34 -15.59 -1.61 3.85
N GLY A 35 -14.85 -0.83 3.05
CA GLY A 35 -15.25 -0.25 1.78
C GLY A 35 -14.46 1.03 1.48
N ILE A 36 -14.92 1.79 0.49
CA ILE A 36 -14.22 2.99 -0.03
C ILE A 36 -14.97 4.31 0.25
N GLY A 37 -16.05 4.26 0.96
CA GLY A 37 -16.90 5.44 1.24
C GLY A 37 -16.42 6.22 2.46
N PRO A 38 -17.03 7.41 2.69
CA PRO A 38 -16.58 8.34 3.73
C PRO A 38 -16.84 7.88 5.18
N ARG A 39 -17.45 6.72 5.37
CA ARG A 39 -17.72 6.11 6.68
C ARG A 39 -17.08 4.74 6.83
N ASP A 40 -16.26 4.33 5.87
CA ASP A 40 -15.58 3.05 5.92
C ASP A 40 -14.30 3.15 6.76
N GLU A 41 -13.86 2.02 7.29
CA GLU A 41 -12.77 1.93 8.26
C GLU A 41 -11.77 0.86 7.82
N VAL A 42 -10.51 1.05 8.17
CA VAL A 42 -9.48 0.02 8.05
C VAL A 42 -9.80 -1.11 9.02
N ILE A 43 -9.77 -2.36 8.53
CA ILE A 43 -10.06 -3.57 9.31
C ILE A 43 -8.92 -4.60 9.31
N GLN A 44 -7.95 -4.44 8.44
CA GLN A 44 -6.66 -5.12 8.51
C GLN A 44 -5.57 -4.14 8.09
N ILE A 45 -4.44 -4.21 8.73
CA ILE A 45 -3.24 -3.44 8.37
C ILE A 45 -2.02 -4.33 8.51
N ALA A 46 -1.14 -4.27 7.52
CA ALA A 46 0.16 -4.91 7.58
C ALA A 46 1.28 -3.91 7.28
N VAL A 47 2.41 -4.09 7.93
CA VAL A 47 3.65 -3.34 7.68
C VAL A 47 4.80 -4.33 7.65
N ILE A 48 5.59 -4.30 6.57
CA ILE A 48 6.84 -5.07 6.46
C ILE A 48 8.03 -4.15 6.19
N ASP A 49 9.22 -4.61 6.51
CA ASP A 49 10.45 -3.95 6.03
C ASP A 49 10.84 -4.44 4.63
N LEU A 50 11.85 -3.82 4.03
CA LEU A 50 12.34 -4.17 2.68
C LEU A 50 13.17 -5.48 2.64
N LYS A 51 13.22 -6.23 3.76
CA LYS A 51 13.71 -7.61 3.82
C LYS A 51 12.57 -8.63 3.87
N GLY A 52 11.30 -8.14 3.93
CA GLY A 52 10.11 -8.96 4.12
C GLY A 52 9.82 -9.30 5.59
N THR A 53 10.52 -8.69 6.55
CA THR A 53 10.26 -8.92 7.98
C THR A 53 8.97 -8.19 8.39
N VAL A 54 8.04 -8.92 8.96
CA VAL A 54 6.77 -8.36 9.47
C VAL A 54 7.06 -7.46 10.68
N ARG A 55 6.65 -6.22 10.60
CA ARG A 55 6.73 -5.22 11.68
C ARG A 55 5.39 -5.04 12.38
N LEU A 56 4.31 -5.18 11.64
CA LEU A 56 2.93 -5.19 12.11
C LEU A 56 2.10 -6.05 11.16
N ASP A 57 1.23 -6.87 11.70
CA ASP A 57 0.12 -7.52 11.02
C ASP A 57 -0.99 -7.65 12.05
N SER A 58 -2.14 -7.04 11.77
CA SER A 58 -3.22 -6.98 12.74
C SER A 58 -4.57 -6.75 12.09
N TYR A 59 -5.57 -7.44 12.58
CA TYR A 59 -6.96 -7.03 12.40
C TYR A 59 -7.28 -5.84 13.30
N ILE A 60 -8.27 -5.06 12.88
CA ILE A 60 -8.80 -3.89 13.60
C ILE A 60 -10.30 -4.03 13.68
N GLN A 61 -10.83 -3.90 14.89
CA GLN A 61 -12.28 -3.93 15.08
C GLN A 61 -12.89 -2.59 14.67
N PRO A 62 -13.76 -2.53 13.65
CA PRO A 62 -14.40 -1.29 13.26
C PRO A 62 -15.43 -0.86 14.32
N ILE A 63 -15.54 0.43 14.59
CA ILE A 63 -16.49 0.95 15.59
C ILE A 63 -17.82 1.37 14.96
N ARG A 64 -17.83 1.77 13.70
CA ARG A 64 -19.07 2.21 13.00
C ARG A 64 -19.80 1.08 12.30
N ARG A 65 -19.11 0.06 11.82
CA ARG A 65 -19.69 -1.03 11.04
C ARG A 65 -19.94 -2.26 11.89
N LYS A 66 -21.20 -2.63 12.04
CA LYS A 66 -21.62 -3.91 12.67
C LYS A 66 -21.61 -5.09 11.70
N LYS A 67 -21.47 -4.82 10.40
CA LYS A 67 -21.38 -5.82 9.32
C LYS A 67 -20.42 -5.30 8.25
N ILE A 68 -19.61 -6.19 7.69
CA ILE A 68 -18.79 -5.87 6.52
C ILE A 68 -19.69 -6.01 5.29
N PRO A 69 -19.71 -5.02 4.37
CA PRO A 69 -20.46 -5.14 3.11
C PRO A 69 -19.99 -6.35 2.30
N LEU A 70 -20.95 -7.07 1.68
CA LEU A 70 -20.66 -8.27 0.90
C LEU A 70 -19.63 -8.00 -0.22
N ALA A 71 -19.71 -6.83 -0.85
CA ALA A 71 -18.77 -6.43 -1.89
C ALA A 71 -17.31 -6.37 -1.35
N ALA A 72 -17.09 -5.85 -0.15
CA ALA A 72 -15.78 -5.80 0.48
C ALA A 72 -15.33 -7.21 0.91
N THR A 73 -16.23 -7.98 1.57
CA THR A 73 -15.94 -9.38 1.93
C THR A 73 -15.59 -10.25 0.72
N ALA A 74 -16.24 -10.03 -0.42
CA ALA A 74 -15.95 -10.76 -1.66
C ALA A 74 -14.54 -10.48 -2.20
N VAL A 75 -13.94 -9.35 -1.85
CA VAL A 75 -12.58 -8.98 -2.25
C VAL A 75 -11.55 -9.60 -1.31
N HIS A 76 -11.63 -9.33 0.00
CA HIS A 76 -10.58 -9.70 0.96
C HIS A 76 -10.95 -10.86 1.90
N GLY A 77 -12.16 -11.39 1.83
CA GLY A 77 -12.61 -12.54 2.64
C GLY A 77 -12.86 -12.25 4.12
N ILE A 78 -12.56 -11.05 4.61
CA ILE A 78 -12.68 -10.72 6.04
C ILE A 78 -14.15 -10.54 6.40
N THR A 79 -14.58 -11.24 7.45
CA THR A 79 -15.94 -11.13 8.01
C THR A 79 -15.90 -10.44 9.37
N ILE A 80 -17.05 -9.91 9.81
CA ILE A 80 -17.12 -9.26 11.12
C ILE A 80 -16.77 -10.23 12.27
N ASN A 81 -17.06 -11.52 12.10
CA ASN A 81 -16.73 -12.52 13.12
C ASN A 81 -15.21 -12.70 13.30
N MET A 82 -14.43 -12.55 12.23
CA MET A 82 -12.97 -12.63 12.29
C MET A 82 -12.37 -11.45 13.06
N LEU A 83 -13.10 -10.35 13.18
CA LEU A 83 -12.66 -9.13 13.85
C LEU A 83 -13.06 -9.09 15.33
N GLN A 84 -13.81 -10.08 15.81
CA GLN A 84 -14.20 -10.16 17.22
C GLN A 84 -12.98 -10.34 18.10
N GLY A 85 -12.80 -9.45 19.08
CA GLY A 85 -11.63 -9.44 19.95
C GLY A 85 -10.38 -8.82 19.35
N ALA A 86 -10.42 -8.33 18.12
CA ALA A 86 -9.34 -7.50 17.59
C ALA A 86 -9.29 -6.15 18.32
N SER A 87 -8.08 -5.57 18.42
CA SER A 87 -7.91 -4.23 18.98
C SER A 87 -8.67 -3.19 18.18
N SER A 88 -9.15 -2.15 18.85
CA SER A 88 -9.58 -0.92 18.17
C SER A 88 -8.39 -0.23 17.48
N TYR A 89 -8.67 0.68 16.57
CA TYR A 89 -7.61 1.48 15.94
C TYR A 89 -6.83 2.31 16.98
N LEU A 90 -7.53 2.87 17.98
CA LEU A 90 -6.91 3.65 19.05
C LEU A 90 -5.89 2.83 19.87
N GLU A 91 -6.24 1.58 20.21
CA GLU A 91 -5.34 0.67 20.93
C GLU A 91 -4.16 0.21 20.06
N LEU A 92 -4.37 0.06 18.77
CA LEU A 92 -3.33 -0.37 17.83
C LEU A 92 -2.36 0.76 17.48
N PHE A 93 -2.80 2.01 17.50
CA PHE A 93 -2.07 3.17 16.96
C PHE A 93 -0.62 3.28 17.48
N PRO A 94 -0.29 3.11 18.77
CA PRO A 94 1.10 3.19 19.22
C PRO A 94 2.03 2.13 18.58
N ARG A 95 1.48 0.94 18.27
CA ARG A 95 2.22 -0.12 17.57
C ARG A 95 2.40 0.21 16.11
N LEU A 96 1.38 0.79 15.46
CA LEU A 96 1.45 1.25 14.08
C LEU A 96 2.50 2.36 13.94
N GLU A 97 2.43 3.39 14.77
CA GLU A 97 3.39 4.50 14.78
C GLU A 97 4.83 4.00 14.93
N LYS A 98 5.08 3.12 15.91
CA LYS A 98 6.39 2.49 16.12
C LYS A 98 6.85 1.66 14.91
N SER A 99 5.93 1.00 14.22
CA SER A 99 6.26 0.13 13.07
C SER A 99 6.81 0.92 11.88
N VAL A 100 6.41 2.19 11.74
CA VAL A 100 6.79 3.07 10.61
C VAL A 100 7.77 4.18 11.01
N ALA A 101 8.11 4.31 12.30
CA ALA A 101 8.92 5.41 12.84
C ALA A 101 10.19 5.65 12.02
N ASP A 102 10.48 6.92 11.71
CA ASP A 102 11.65 7.40 10.96
C ASP A 102 11.79 6.83 9.53
N ARG A 103 10.66 6.37 8.92
CA ARG A 103 10.65 5.77 7.60
C ARG A 103 9.60 6.39 6.68
N THR A 104 9.88 6.34 5.38
CA THR A 104 8.88 6.60 4.36
C THR A 104 8.05 5.32 4.12
N ILE A 105 6.75 5.45 4.12
CA ILE A 105 5.81 4.37 3.83
C ILE A 105 5.65 4.24 2.32
N ILE A 106 5.81 3.03 1.80
CA ILE A 106 5.43 2.67 0.44
C ILE A 106 4.11 1.91 0.51
N ALA A 107 3.10 2.38 -0.20
CA ALA A 107 1.86 1.64 -0.44
C ALA A 107 1.61 1.51 -1.94
N TYR A 108 0.77 0.54 -2.35
CA TYR A 108 0.48 0.39 -3.78
C TYR A 108 -0.25 1.62 -4.31
N ASN A 109 -1.38 1.99 -3.73
CA ASN A 109 -2.10 3.23 -3.98
C ASN A 109 -2.03 4.12 -2.73
N ALA A 110 -0.89 4.76 -2.51
CA ALA A 110 -0.57 5.44 -1.26
C ALA A 110 -1.61 6.50 -0.83
N GLU A 111 -2.25 7.18 -1.78
CA GLU A 111 -3.30 8.16 -1.47
C GLU A 111 -4.53 7.49 -0.84
N PHE A 112 -4.90 6.30 -1.34
CA PHE A 112 -6.02 5.53 -0.82
C PHE A 112 -5.76 5.07 0.62
N ASP A 113 -4.62 4.41 0.87
CA ASP A 113 -4.28 3.90 2.21
C ASP A 113 -4.16 5.04 3.23
N LYS A 114 -3.50 6.14 2.83
CA LYS A 114 -3.39 7.34 3.66
C LYS A 114 -4.76 7.90 4.01
N GLN A 115 -5.63 8.07 3.02
CA GLN A 115 -6.98 8.62 3.23
C GLN A 115 -7.80 7.73 4.17
N LEU A 116 -7.76 6.40 4.00
CA LEU A 116 -8.52 5.46 4.84
C LEU A 116 -7.97 5.41 6.28
N LEU A 117 -6.65 5.50 6.47
CA LEU A 117 -6.04 5.61 7.80
C LEU A 117 -6.43 6.91 8.49
N ASP A 118 -6.34 8.05 7.81
CA ASP A 118 -6.75 9.36 8.35
C ASP A 118 -8.23 9.38 8.70
N GLN A 119 -9.07 8.73 7.88
CA GLN A 119 -10.50 8.58 8.13
C GLN A 119 -10.76 7.70 9.36
N THR A 120 -10.10 6.55 9.44
CA THR A 120 -10.22 5.63 10.56
C THR A 120 -9.77 6.28 11.86
N ALA A 121 -8.67 7.03 11.84
CA ALA A 121 -8.18 7.80 12.98
C ALA A 121 -9.25 8.80 13.48
N ARG A 122 -9.84 9.58 12.57
CA ARG A 122 -10.92 10.54 12.92
C ARG A 122 -12.16 9.83 13.52
N ILE A 123 -12.56 8.71 12.93
CA ILE A 123 -13.69 7.90 13.42
C ILE A 123 -13.42 7.40 14.84
N ASN A 124 -12.19 6.96 15.12
CA ASN A 124 -11.78 6.41 16.40
C ASN A 124 -11.30 7.46 17.41
N GLN A 125 -11.34 8.77 17.06
CA GLN A 125 -10.81 9.87 17.88
C GLN A 125 -9.32 9.66 18.26
N ALA A 126 -8.58 9.03 17.36
CA ALA A 126 -7.15 8.76 17.48
C ALA A 126 -6.33 9.80 16.71
N GLN A 127 -5.03 9.84 16.98
CA GLN A 127 -4.10 10.66 16.22
C GLN A 127 -3.98 10.14 14.78
N GLN A 128 -3.72 11.05 13.85
CA GLN A 128 -3.38 10.70 12.47
C GLN A 128 -1.93 10.23 12.39
N LEU A 129 -1.64 9.35 11.45
CA LEU A 129 -0.30 8.85 11.24
C LEU A 129 0.53 9.87 10.46
N GLU A 130 1.47 10.52 11.14
CA GLU A 130 2.41 11.45 10.53
C GLU A 130 3.57 10.70 9.89
N ALA A 131 3.59 10.62 8.56
CA ALA A 131 4.63 9.94 7.80
C ALA A 131 4.78 10.51 6.39
N SER A 132 5.95 10.30 5.80
CA SER A 132 6.16 10.49 4.35
C SER A 132 5.64 9.27 3.60
N TRP A 133 5.07 9.49 2.41
CA TRP A 133 4.47 8.43 1.59
C TRP A 133 5.06 8.38 0.19
N ALA A 134 5.15 7.18 -0.38
CA ALA A 134 5.55 6.93 -1.75
C ALA A 134 4.57 5.92 -2.39
N CYS A 135 4.14 6.20 -3.62
CA CYS A 135 3.16 5.39 -4.33
C CYS A 135 3.86 4.43 -5.31
N ALA A 136 3.77 3.12 -5.06
CA ALA A 136 4.35 2.10 -5.92
C ALA A 136 3.58 1.97 -7.25
N MET A 137 2.26 2.19 -7.26
CA MET A 137 1.40 2.14 -8.45
C MET A 137 1.83 3.17 -9.50
N LEU A 138 2.14 4.39 -9.10
CA LEU A 138 2.63 5.43 -10.01
C LEU A 138 3.99 5.06 -10.60
N GLN A 139 4.87 4.46 -9.82
CA GLN A 139 6.16 3.97 -10.32
C GLN A 139 5.97 2.80 -11.28
N TYR A 140 5.06 1.89 -10.97
CA TYR A 140 4.78 0.75 -11.83
C TYR A 140 4.09 1.16 -13.13
N ALA A 141 3.16 2.11 -13.11
CA ALA A 141 2.54 2.66 -14.30
C ALA A 141 3.58 3.24 -15.28
N ARG A 142 4.52 4.03 -14.79
CA ARG A 142 5.66 4.55 -15.59
C ARG A 142 6.58 3.43 -16.09
N PHE A 143 6.82 2.41 -15.26
CA PHE A 143 7.66 1.28 -15.63
C PHE A 143 7.04 0.46 -16.77
N VAL A 144 5.72 0.21 -16.75
CA VAL A 144 4.98 -0.45 -17.82
C VAL A 144 4.90 0.45 -19.04
N GLY A 145 4.54 1.72 -18.86
CA GLY A 145 4.62 2.78 -19.85
C GLY A 145 3.48 2.84 -20.87
N GLU A 146 2.31 2.34 -20.50
CA GLU A 146 1.08 2.52 -21.28
C GLU A 146 0.58 3.96 -21.14
N TRP A 147 0.84 4.79 -22.16
CA TRP A 147 0.46 6.21 -22.13
C TRP A 147 -0.98 6.42 -22.55
N LEU A 148 -1.75 7.15 -21.75
CA LEU A 148 -3.11 7.59 -22.04
C LEU A 148 -3.11 9.06 -22.45
N ALA A 149 -3.16 9.32 -23.75
CA ALA A 149 -3.09 10.67 -24.31
C ALA A 149 -4.18 11.60 -23.77
N PHE A 150 -5.39 11.10 -23.53
CA PHE A 150 -6.52 11.88 -23.00
C PHE A 150 -6.38 12.28 -21.53
N LYS A 151 -5.56 11.54 -20.74
CA LYS A 151 -5.23 11.86 -19.35
C LYS A 151 -3.88 12.55 -19.20
N GLN A 152 -3.07 12.56 -20.25
CA GLN A 152 -1.67 12.99 -20.23
C GLN A 152 -0.87 12.32 -19.09
N ASP A 153 -1.15 11.04 -18.85
CA ASP A 153 -0.53 10.23 -17.80
C ASP A 153 -0.46 8.75 -18.21
N TYR A 154 0.28 7.96 -17.45
CA TYR A 154 0.38 6.52 -17.63
C TYR A 154 -0.84 5.79 -17.07
N GLN A 155 -1.28 4.73 -17.78
CA GLN A 155 -2.33 3.82 -17.31
C GLN A 155 -1.90 3.15 -16.01
N TRP A 156 -2.71 3.31 -14.97
CA TRP A 156 -2.51 2.59 -13.72
C TRP A 156 -2.68 1.09 -13.94
N GLN A 157 -1.75 0.32 -13.37
CA GLN A 157 -1.73 -1.12 -13.49
C GLN A 157 -2.31 -1.73 -12.20
N LYS A 158 -2.79 -2.96 -12.27
CA LYS A 158 -3.13 -3.73 -11.06
C LYS A 158 -1.86 -4.23 -10.40
N LEU A 159 -1.87 -4.36 -9.06
CA LEU A 159 -0.77 -5.01 -8.33
C LEU A 159 -0.67 -6.47 -8.79
N PRO A 160 0.47 -6.89 -9.36
CA PRO A 160 0.66 -8.30 -9.70
C PRO A 160 0.66 -9.16 -8.44
N PHE A 161 -0.02 -10.32 -8.52
CA PHE A 161 -0.07 -11.29 -7.42
C PHE A 161 -0.76 -10.80 -6.14
N ALA A 162 -1.53 -9.72 -6.21
CA ALA A 162 -2.36 -9.29 -5.09
C ALA A 162 -3.30 -10.41 -4.64
N GLY A 163 -3.32 -10.69 -3.35
CA GLY A 163 -4.15 -11.73 -2.73
C GLY A 163 -5.31 -11.17 -1.94
N HIS A 164 -5.47 -9.84 -1.91
CA HIS A 164 -6.44 -9.14 -1.09
C HIS A 164 -6.36 -9.55 0.40
N ASN A 165 -5.13 -9.58 0.88
CA ASN A 165 -4.77 -9.71 2.27
C ASN A 165 -3.60 -8.77 2.51
N ALA A 166 -3.70 -7.86 3.47
CA ALA A 166 -2.75 -6.78 3.64
C ALA A 166 -1.28 -7.26 3.74
N LEU A 167 -1.01 -8.37 4.41
CA LEU A 167 0.35 -8.91 4.49
C LEU A 167 0.84 -9.48 3.15
N ALA A 168 -0.02 -10.21 2.44
CA ALA A 168 0.30 -10.76 1.13
C ALA A 168 0.52 -9.64 0.10
N ASP A 169 -0.28 -8.56 0.16
CA ASP A 169 -0.17 -7.42 -0.74
C ASP A 169 1.08 -6.58 -0.43
N CYS A 170 1.48 -6.44 0.83
CA CYS A 170 2.80 -5.91 1.18
C CYS A 170 3.94 -6.72 0.54
N GLN A 171 3.86 -8.06 0.55
CA GLN A 171 4.88 -8.90 -0.09
C GLN A 171 4.87 -8.74 -1.62
N ALA A 172 3.69 -8.68 -2.24
CA ALA A 172 3.56 -8.43 -3.67
C ALA A 172 4.16 -7.07 -4.10
N ILE A 173 4.00 -6.03 -3.27
CA ILE A 173 4.65 -4.73 -3.49
C ILE A 173 6.19 -4.86 -3.42
N LEU A 174 6.72 -5.60 -2.43
CA LEU A 174 8.16 -5.84 -2.32
C LEU A 174 8.70 -6.58 -3.55
N ASP A 175 8.03 -7.63 -4.00
CA ASP A 175 8.40 -8.41 -5.18
C ASP A 175 8.37 -7.55 -6.45
N LEU A 176 7.38 -6.66 -6.57
CA LEU A 176 7.29 -5.70 -7.66
C LEU A 176 8.49 -4.73 -7.67
N ILE A 177 8.85 -4.16 -6.51
CA ILE A 177 10.02 -3.28 -6.37
C ILE A 177 11.30 -4.03 -6.77
N GLN A 178 11.48 -5.26 -6.31
CA GLN A 178 12.63 -6.09 -6.67
C GLN A 178 12.68 -6.40 -8.16
N LYS A 179 11.53 -6.72 -8.79
CA LYS A 179 11.42 -6.93 -10.24
C LYS A 179 11.83 -5.68 -11.02
N MET A 180 11.33 -4.51 -10.65
CA MET A 180 11.70 -3.25 -11.28
C MET A 180 13.21 -2.97 -11.14
N ALA A 181 13.78 -3.17 -9.95
CA ALA A 181 15.19 -2.91 -9.69
C ALA A 181 16.14 -3.85 -10.47
N LYS A 182 15.75 -5.10 -10.71
CA LYS A 182 16.51 -6.08 -11.49
C LYS A 182 16.49 -5.81 -12.99
N THR A 183 15.54 -4.99 -13.47
CA THR A 183 15.39 -4.70 -14.89
C THR A 183 16.56 -3.84 -15.40
N PRO A 184 17.18 -4.19 -16.54
CA PRO A 184 18.22 -3.35 -17.14
C PRO A 184 17.65 -1.99 -17.54
N MET A 185 18.41 -0.93 -17.28
CA MET A 185 18.10 0.40 -17.78
C MET A 185 18.32 0.47 -19.29
N TRP A 186 17.41 1.11 -19.98
CA TRP A 186 17.62 1.44 -21.39
C TRP A 186 18.80 2.43 -21.52
N ARG A 187 19.65 2.18 -22.52
CA ARG A 187 20.74 3.07 -22.93
C ARG A 187 20.58 3.44 -24.39
N PRO A 188 20.65 4.72 -24.76
CA PRO A 188 20.71 5.08 -26.17
C PRO A 188 21.95 4.44 -26.80
N LYS A 189 21.78 4.01 -28.07
CA LYS A 189 22.93 3.57 -28.90
C LYS A 189 23.74 4.78 -29.33
#